data_8e7b316454b19d9e978c3ca47b83d30e
#
_entry.id   8e7b316454b19d9e978c3ca47b83d30e
#
_cell.length_a   1.000
_cell.length_b   1.000
_cell.length_c   1.000
_cell.angle_alpha   90.00
_cell.angle_beta   90.00
_cell.angle_gamma   90.00
#
_symmetry.space_group_name_H-M   'P 1'
#
loop_
_entity.id
_entity.type
_entity.pdbx_description
1 polymer ?
#
loop_
_entity_poly.entity_id
_entity_poly.type
_entity_poly.pdbx_seq_one_letter_code
_entity_poly.pdbx_strand_id
1 'polypeptide(L)'
;MANVFRTVIRIITCIALFICPMPTEKKCEAEFNGTFIQSWMSSYWDDERWQDEIGAMKEAGIKYLIIQDVAHKASDGTWTVYYNSNLDTFSGATFGTADVVESALKNCEGSGIKVMVGLGLYDEWWTKSGFGKDYSELCNVSADMIEEIYNKYVSKYPDAFYGWYFTPEMSNGPLVKLSSPFIAKGVNVIIDAIERTDADAPLLLSPFFSQYGANPGIESAKLFWASFIKSVNFREHDIFCPQDAVGAG
;
A
#
# COMPACT_ATOMS: atom_id res chain seq x y z
N MET A 1 -45.94 -49.43 19.17
CA MET A 1 -45.66 -48.13 19.80
C MET A 1 -44.24 -47.57 19.49
N ALA A 2 -43.15 -48.36 19.50
CA ALA A 2 -41.80 -47.89 19.26
C ALA A 2 -41.54 -47.31 17.84
N ASN A 3 -42.19 -47.85 16.82
CA ASN A 3 -41.97 -47.34 15.42
C ASN A 3 -42.64 -46.00 15.13
N VAL A 4 -43.75 -45.71 15.77
CA VAL A 4 -44.47 -44.43 15.63
C VAL A 4 -43.65 -43.30 16.29
N PHE A 5 -43.05 -43.58 17.45
CA PHE A 5 -42.21 -42.61 18.17
C PHE A 5 -40.92 -42.23 17.38
N ARG A 6 -40.28 -43.20 16.71
CA ARG A 6 -39.12 -42.95 15.86
C ARG A 6 -39.45 -42.11 14.62
N THR A 7 -40.62 -42.30 14.04
CA THR A 7 -41.05 -41.53 12.86
C THR A 7 -41.39 -40.08 13.25
N VAL A 8 -42.08 -39.88 14.37
CA VAL A 8 -42.40 -38.53 14.88
C VAL A 8 -41.15 -37.75 15.25
N ILE A 9 -40.15 -38.38 15.91
CA ILE A 9 -38.88 -37.73 16.24
C ILE A 9 -38.09 -37.31 14.94
N ARG A 10 -38.07 -38.16 13.90
CA ARG A 10 -37.44 -37.82 12.62
C ARG A 10 -38.12 -36.65 11.92
N ILE A 11 -39.46 -36.59 11.95
CA ILE A 11 -40.21 -35.47 11.35
C ILE A 11 -39.96 -34.17 12.12
N ILE A 12 -39.94 -34.21 13.46
CA ILE A 12 -39.65 -33.03 14.27
C ILE A 12 -38.20 -32.53 14.06
N THR A 13 -37.22 -33.43 13.92
CA THR A 13 -35.83 -33.08 13.65
C THR A 13 -35.69 -32.47 12.24
N CYS A 14 -36.37 -32.99 11.21
CA CYS A 14 -36.38 -32.39 9.88
C CYS A 14 -37.08 -31.02 9.87
N ILE A 15 -38.18 -30.84 10.60
CA ILE A 15 -38.87 -29.56 10.68
C ILE A 15 -38.02 -28.51 11.45
N ALA A 16 -37.30 -28.91 12.51
CA ALA A 16 -36.41 -28.04 13.26
C ALA A 16 -35.21 -27.55 12.40
N LEU A 17 -34.72 -28.40 11.46
CA LEU A 17 -33.68 -28.01 10.51
C LEU A 17 -34.18 -27.02 9.45
N PHE A 18 -35.49 -27.00 9.14
CA PHE A 18 -36.08 -26.03 8.20
C PHE A 18 -36.52 -24.71 8.85
N ILE A 19 -36.61 -24.66 10.18
CA ILE A 19 -37.01 -23.44 10.91
C ILE A 19 -35.79 -22.73 11.54
N CYS A 20 -34.60 -23.31 11.49
CA CYS A 20 -33.38 -22.54 11.80
C CYS A 20 -33.26 -21.43 10.75
N PRO A 21 -33.39 -20.15 11.11
CA PRO A 21 -33.08 -19.09 10.16
C PRO A 21 -31.65 -19.33 9.72
N MET A 22 -31.45 -19.59 8.42
CA MET A 22 -30.11 -19.54 7.87
C MET A 22 -29.49 -18.20 8.29
N PRO A 23 -28.26 -18.20 8.83
CA PRO A 23 -27.60 -16.94 9.10
C PRO A 23 -27.71 -16.11 7.83
N THR A 24 -28.42 -15.00 7.89
CA THR A 24 -28.41 -14.01 6.82
C THR A 24 -26.95 -13.68 6.62
N GLU A 25 -26.38 -14.11 5.50
CA GLU A 25 -25.07 -13.64 5.10
C GLU A 25 -25.14 -12.13 5.20
N LYS A 26 -24.38 -11.55 6.14
CA LYS A 26 -24.13 -10.13 6.14
C LYS A 26 -23.49 -9.86 4.78
N LYS A 27 -24.25 -9.28 3.87
CA LYS A 27 -23.72 -8.76 2.62
C LYS A 27 -22.60 -7.82 3.05
N CYS A 28 -21.36 -8.27 2.91
CA CYS A 28 -20.21 -7.40 3.05
C CYS A 28 -20.28 -6.48 1.83
N GLU A 29 -20.78 -5.28 2.01
CA GLU A 29 -20.69 -4.24 1.00
C GLU A 29 -19.21 -3.82 1.01
N ALA A 30 -18.41 -4.43 0.14
CA ALA A 30 -17.05 -4.00 -0.09
C ALA A 30 -17.13 -2.65 -0.82
N GLU A 31 -16.74 -1.59 -0.14
CA GLU A 31 -16.55 -0.28 -0.77
C GLU A 31 -15.09 -0.19 -1.26
N PHE A 32 -14.91 0.02 -2.56
CA PHE A 32 -13.61 0.41 -3.12
C PHE A 32 -13.43 1.91 -2.89
N ASN A 33 -12.64 2.29 -1.90
CA ASN A 33 -12.47 3.69 -1.53
C ASN A 33 -11.06 4.23 -1.79
N GLY A 34 -10.16 3.43 -2.36
CA GLY A 34 -8.80 3.81 -2.73
C GLY A 34 -8.40 3.30 -4.10
N THR A 35 -7.52 4.03 -4.79
CA THR A 35 -6.95 3.64 -6.08
C THR A 35 -5.49 4.00 -6.16
N PHE A 36 -4.72 3.24 -6.94
CA PHE A 36 -3.32 3.51 -7.24
C PHE A 36 -3.18 4.21 -8.59
N ILE A 37 -2.16 5.09 -8.69
CA ILE A 37 -1.76 5.72 -9.92
C ILE A 37 -0.25 5.59 -10.11
N GLN A 38 0.16 5.33 -11.34
CA GLN A 38 1.56 5.21 -11.74
C GLN A 38 2.14 6.59 -12.05
N SER A 39 3.26 6.96 -11.41
CA SER A 39 3.90 8.26 -11.64
C SER A 39 4.37 8.44 -13.08
N TRP A 40 4.92 7.39 -13.71
CA TRP A 40 5.36 7.44 -15.09
C TRP A 40 4.23 7.73 -16.08
N MET A 41 3.00 7.34 -15.77
CA MET A 41 1.82 7.62 -16.58
C MET A 41 1.28 9.02 -16.30
N SER A 42 1.09 9.37 -15.04
CA SER A 42 0.47 10.64 -14.63
C SER A 42 1.40 11.85 -14.80
N SER A 43 2.71 11.64 -15.01
CA SER A 43 3.64 12.72 -15.34
C SER A 43 3.37 13.41 -16.67
N TYR A 44 2.53 12.82 -17.54
CA TYR A 44 2.09 13.42 -18.80
C TYR A 44 0.73 14.13 -18.70
N TRP A 45 0.11 14.15 -17.52
CA TRP A 45 -1.20 14.75 -17.35
C TRP A 45 -1.06 16.25 -17.07
N ASP A 46 -1.88 17.02 -17.76
CA ASP A 46 -2.11 18.42 -17.45
C ASP A 46 -3.18 18.59 -16.38
N ASP A 47 -3.43 19.83 -15.96
CA ASP A 47 -4.42 20.13 -14.91
C ASP A 47 -5.84 19.71 -15.33
N GLU A 48 -6.22 19.79 -16.61
CA GLU A 48 -7.53 19.37 -17.11
C GLU A 48 -7.71 17.87 -16.95
N ARG A 49 -6.71 17.09 -17.35
CA ARG A 49 -6.71 15.63 -17.17
C ARG A 49 -6.76 15.23 -15.70
N TRP A 50 -6.02 15.90 -14.83
CA TRP A 50 -6.07 15.65 -13.40
C TRP A 50 -7.46 15.90 -12.83
N GLN A 51 -8.14 16.98 -13.23
CA GLN A 51 -9.49 17.30 -12.77
C GLN A 51 -10.52 16.28 -13.26
N ASP A 52 -10.42 15.81 -14.50
CA ASP A 52 -11.28 14.76 -15.05
C ASP A 52 -11.14 13.45 -14.28
N GLU A 53 -9.92 13.01 -14.01
CA GLU A 53 -9.65 11.78 -13.25
C GLU A 53 -10.14 11.89 -11.79
N ILE A 54 -9.93 13.02 -11.13
CA ILE A 54 -10.44 13.28 -9.79
C ILE A 54 -11.96 13.31 -9.78
N GLY A 55 -12.59 13.89 -10.80
CA GLY A 55 -14.04 13.86 -11.01
C GLY A 55 -14.57 12.43 -11.09
N ALA A 56 -13.94 11.59 -11.93
CA ALA A 56 -14.28 10.18 -12.09
C ALA A 56 -14.08 9.39 -10.79
N MET A 57 -12.97 9.63 -10.06
CA MET A 57 -12.73 9.02 -8.75
C MET A 57 -13.84 9.35 -7.75
N LYS A 58 -14.28 10.60 -7.69
CA LYS A 58 -15.38 11.04 -6.80
C LYS A 58 -16.69 10.35 -7.15
N GLU A 59 -17.03 10.26 -8.44
CA GLU A 59 -18.23 9.56 -8.92
C GLU A 59 -18.18 8.06 -8.56
N ALA A 60 -17.00 7.44 -8.59
CA ALA A 60 -16.78 6.06 -8.20
C ALA A 60 -16.74 5.84 -6.66
N GLY A 61 -16.81 6.90 -5.85
CA GLY A 61 -16.74 6.81 -4.39
C GLY A 61 -15.32 6.67 -3.83
N ILE A 62 -14.29 6.89 -4.64
CA ILE A 62 -12.88 6.85 -4.22
C ILE A 62 -12.60 8.03 -3.27
N LYS A 63 -11.93 7.73 -2.16
CA LYS A 63 -11.55 8.70 -1.13
C LYS A 63 -10.03 8.86 -1.00
N TYR A 64 -9.27 7.86 -1.45
CA TYR A 64 -7.82 7.82 -1.33
C TYR A 64 -7.17 7.59 -2.69
N LEU A 65 -6.26 8.47 -3.07
CA LEU A 65 -5.38 8.33 -4.22
C LEU A 65 -3.98 7.97 -3.73
N ILE A 66 -3.45 6.82 -4.13
CA ILE A 66 -2.10 6.38 -3.79
C ILE A 66 -1.22 6.55 -5.03
N ILE A 67 -0.25 7.45 -5.00
CA ILE A 67 0.80 7.55 -6.01
C ILE A 67 1.77 6.40 -5.75
N GLN A 68 2.06 5.57 -6.75
CA GLN A 68 2.79 4.32 -6.50
C GLN A 68 4.24 4.56 -6.09
N ASP A 69 5.04 5.25 -6.92
CA ASP A 69 6.42 5.61 -6.61
C ASP A 69 6.76 6.98 -7.23
N VAL A 70 7.43 7.85 -6.50
CA VAL A 70 7.82 9.15 -7.01
C VAL A 70 9.32 9.26 -7.27
N ALA A 71 10.08 8.19 -7.01
CA ALA A 71 11.47 8.03 -7.40
C ALA A 71 11.75 6.56 -7.71
N HIS A 72 12.30 6.28 -8.88
CA HIS A 72 12.60 4.94 -9.37
C HIS A 72 14.07 4.79 -9.72
N LYS A 73 14.74 3.78 -9.13
CA LYS A 73 16.14 3.45 -9.42
C LYS A 73 16.20 2.26 -10.37
N ALA A 74 16.67 2.49 -11.57
CA ALA A 74 16.88 1.44 -12.56
C ALA A 74 18.08 0.54 -12.20
N SER A 75 18.15 -0.64 -12.82
CA SER A 75 19.21 -1.64 -12.58
C SER A 75 20.62 -1.13 -12.91
N ASP A 76 20.74 -0.14 -13.77
CA ASP A 76 22.02 0.52 -14.08
C ASP A 76 22.43 1.57 -13.05
N GLY A 77 21.60 1.80 -12.03
CA GLY A 77 21.81 2.76 -10.95
C GLY A 77 21.30 4.17 -11.23
N THR A 78 20.71 4.42 -12.41
CA THR A 78 20.12 5.73 -12.73
C THR A 78 18.77 5.91 -12.02
N TRP A 79 18.49 7.17 -11.61
CA TRP A 79 17.23 7.53 -11.01
C TRP A 79 16.30 8.23 -11.99
N THR A 80 15.02 7.93 -11.93
CA THR A 80 13.94 8.73 -12.51
C THR A 80 13.10 9.27 -11.36
N VAL A 81 12.87 10.58 -11.33
CA VAL A 81 12.17 11.29 -10.24
C VAL A 81 10.97 12.05 -10.80
N TYR A 82 9.84 11.95 -10.14
CA TYR A 82 8.54 12.48 -10.56
C TYR A 82 8.08 13.66 -9.70
N TYR A 83 9.00 14.34 -9.03
CA TYR A 83 8.76 15.58 -8.32
C TYR A 83 10.01 16.47 -8.39
N ASN A 84 9.87 17.77 -8.17
CA ASN A 84 11.00 18.70 -8.19
C ASN A 84 11.88 18.53 -6.95
N SER A 85 12.85 17.64 -6.99
CA SER A 85 13.77 17.37 -5.88
C SER A 85 15.03 18.24 -5.95
N ASN A 86 15.56 18.59 -4.77
CA ASN A 86 16.86 19.21 -4.59
C ASN A 86 17.84 18.29 -3.85
N LEU A 87 17.50 17.02 -3.65
CA LEU A 87 18.40 16.06 -2.99
C LEU A 87 19.62 15.77 -3.86
N ASP A 88 20.81 15.82 -3.26
CA ASP A 88 22.07 15.53 -3.95
C ASP A 88 22.08 14.12 -4.57
N THR A 89 21.38 13.16 -3.96
CA THR A 89 21.20 11.79 -4.47
C THR A 89 20.59 11.76 -5.86
N PHE A 90 19.77 12.76 -6.20
CA PHE A 90 19.13 12.89 -7.50
C PHE A 90 19.88 13.81 -8.47
N SER A 91 21.13 14.19 -8.13
CA SER A 91 22.00 14.90 -9.05
C SER A 91 22.28 14.04 -10.28
N GLY A 92 21.84 14.48 -11.45
CA GLY A 92 21.90 13.71 -12.69
C GLY A 92 20.74 12.73 -12.92
N ALA A 93 19.73 12.72 -12.06
CA ALA A 93 18.50 11.95 -12.30
C ALA A 93 17.75 12.45 -13.54
N THR A 94 17.00 11.56 -14.18
CA THR A 94 15.97 11.93 -15.14
C THR A 94 14.74 12.41 -14.39
N PHE A 95 14.24 13.60 -14.71
CA PHE A 95 12.98 14.08 -14.16
C PHE A 95 11.83 13.70 -15.09
N GLY A 96 10.70 13.34 -14.49
CA GLY A 96 9.43 13.15 -15.21
C GLY A 96 9.00 14.44 -15.93
N THR A 97 8.03 14.33 -16.81
CA THR A 97 7.55 15.46 -17.63
C THR A 97 6.90 16.56 -16.77
N ALA A 98 6.30 16.17 -15.64
CA ALA A 98 5.73 17.09 -14.66
C ALA A 98 6.02 16.64 -13.24
N ASP A 99 5.84 17.55 -12.27
CA ASP A 99 5.85 17.27 -10.85
C ASP A 99 4.55 16.58 -10.44
N VAL A 100 4.57 15.24 -10.36
CA VAL A 100 3.38 14.43 -10.06
C VAL A 100 2.89 14.68 -8.64
N VAL A 101 3.82 14.87 -7.69
CA VAL A 101 3.45 15.10 -6.29
C VAL A 101 2.69 16.42 -6.15
N GLU A 102 3.24 17.52 -6.69
CA GLU A 102 2.57 18.82 -6.64
C GLU A 102 1.25 18.79 -7.41
N SER A 103 1.23 18.18 -8.60
CA SER A 103 0.02 18.08 -9.43
C SER A 103 -1.10 17.32 -8.72
N ALA A 104 -0.81 16.17 -8.11
CA ALA A 104 -1.80 15.38 -7.38
C ALA A 104 -2.33 16.14 -6.17
N LEU A 105 -1.45 16.67 -5.33
CA LEU A 105 -1.84 17.40 -4.12
C LEU A 105 -2.65 18.65 -4.46
N LYS A 106 -2.19 19.46 -5.43
CA LYS A 106 -2.87 20.67 -5.90
C LYS A 106 -4.30 20.39 -6.38
N ASN A 107 -4.48 19.38 -7.21
CA ASN A 107 -5.78 19.06 -7.79
C ASN A 107 -6.71 18.32 -6.84
N CYS A 108 -6.17 17.63 -5.83
CA CYS A 108 -6.95 17.01 -4.76
C CYS A 108 -7.33 17.98 -3.63
N GLU A 109 -6.65 19.13 -3.50
CA GLU A 109 -6.92 20.11 -2.45
C GLU A 109 -8.38 20.59 -2.52
N GLY A 110 -9.10 20.47 -1.39
CA GLY A 110 -10.52 20.80 -1.31
C GLY A 110 -11.47 19.86 -2.06
N SER A 111 -10.98 18.83 -2.76
CA SER A 111 -11.81 17.88 -3.51
C SER A 111 -12.53 16.84 -2.65
N GLY A 112 -11.98 16.58 -1.44
CA GLY A 112 -12.38 15.49 -0.55
C GLY A 112 -11.63 14.18 -0.80
N ILE A 113 -10.74 14.11 -1.81
CA ILE A 113 -9.84 12.98 -2.04
C ILE A 113 -8.52 13.25 -1.29
N LYS A 114 -8.05 12.25 -0.56
CA LYS A 114 -6.80 12.26 0.19
C LYS A 114 -5.69 11.56 -0.60
N VAL A 115 -4.50 12.12 -0.60
CA VAL A 115 -3.33 11.61 -1.36
C VAL A 115 -2.33 10.96 -0.42
N MET A 116 -1.94 9.72 -0.74
CA MET A 116 -0.77 9.07 -0.16
C MET A 116 0.35 9.07 -1.19
N VAL A 117 1.54 9.51 -0.76
CA VAL A 117 2.70 9.63 -1.63
C VAL A 117 3.58 8.40 -1.51
N GLY A 118 3.75 7.66 -2.61
CA GLY A 118 4.66 6.53 -2.71
C GLY A 118 6.11 6.99 -2.72
N LEU A 119 6.95 6.25 -2.01
CA LEU A 119 8.36 6.56 -1.83
C LEU A 119 9.23 6.03 -2.98
N GLY A 120 10.48 5.69 -2.70
CA GLY A 120 11.38 5.13 -3.69
C GLY A 120 11.12 3.65 -4.00
N LEU A 121 11.37 3.25 -5.24
CA LEU A 121 11.40 1.86 -5.71
C LEU A 121 12.69 1.61 -6.49
N TYR A 122 13.14 0.36 -6.60
CA TYR A 122 14.27 -0.05 -7.44
C TYR A 122 13.99 -1.39 -8.14
N ASP A 123 14.50 -1.54 -9.36
CA ASP A 123 14.24 -2.70 -10.23
C ASP A 123 14.58 -4.03 -9.58
N GLU A 124 15.72 -4.09 -8.86
CA GLU A 124 16.19 -5.33 -8.25
C GLU A 124 15.38 -5.78 -7.02
N TRP A 125 14.39 -5.00 -6.58
CA TRP A 125 13.49 -5.43 -5.51
C TRP A 125 12.92 -6.82 -5.77
N TRP A 126 12.51 -7.09 -7.00
CA TRP A 126 11.87 -8.35 -7.39
C TRP A 126 12.81 -9.56 -7.34
N THR A 127 14.12 -9.34 -7.42
CA THR A 127 15.14 -10.38 -7.43
C THR A 127 15.94 -10.48 -6.13
N LYS A 128 16.16 -9.36 -5.44
CA LYS A 128 16.99 -9.27 -4.22
C LYS A 128 16.15 -9.04 -2.98
N SER A 129 14.91 -8.55 -3.11
CA SER A 129 14.06 -8.12 -1.99
C SER A 129 14.81 -7.15 -1.06
N GLY A 130 14.78 -7.35 0.26
CA GLY A 130 15.48 -6.51 1.22
C GLY A 130 16.97 -6.82 1.42
N PHE A 131 17.59 -7.61 0.54
CA PHE A 131 19.01 -7.92 0.66
C PHE A 131 19.90 -6.86 -0.01
N GLY A 132 21.04 -6.61 0.64
CA GLY A 132 22.11 -5.78 0.11
C GLY A 132 21.99 -4.30 0.47
N LYS A 133 23.00 -3.55 0.00
CA LYS A 133 23.11 -2.11 0.26
C LYS A 133 22.05 -1.28 -0.47
N ASP A 134 21.56 -1.76 -1.63
CA ASP A 134 20.60 -1.04 -2.45
C ASP A 134 19.28 -0.82 -1.70
N TYR A 135 18.82 -1.81 -0.92
CA TYR A 135 17.63 -1.65 -0.09
C TYR A 135 17.84 -0.64 1.05
N SER A 136 19.00 -0.71 1.72
CA SER A 136 19.31 0.26 2.79
C SER A 136 19.47 1.67 2.24
N GLU A 137 20.06 1.84 1.06
CA GLU A 137 20.15 3.12 0.35
C GLU A 137 18.75 3.64 0.00
N LEU A 138 17.88 2.78 -0.56
CA LEU A 138 16.50 3.14 -0.88
C LEU A 138 15.75 3.69 0.33
N CYS A 139 15.88 3.02 1.50
CA CYS A 139 15.19 3.46 2.71
C CYS A 139 15.73 4.80 3.23
N ASN A 140 17.04 5.04 3.16
CA ASN A 140 17.61 6.32 3.54
C ASN A 140 17.19 7.44 2.57
N VAL A 141 17.24 7.19 1.27
CA VAL A 141 16.74 8.14 0.25
C VAL A 141 15.26 8.42 0.44
N SER A 142 14.46 7.40 0.75
CA SER A 142 13.04 7.56 1.06
C SER A 142 12.80 8.41 2.32
N ALA A 143 13.65 8.30 3.33
CA ALA A 143 13.61 9.16 4.51
C ALA A 143 13.91 10.63 4.16
N ASP A 144 14.94 10.88 3.35
CA ASP A 144 15.27 12.23 2.87
C ASP A 144 14.14 12.81 2.00
N MET A 145 13.50 11.97 1.16
CA MET A 145 12.34 12.35 0.35
C MET A 145 11.15 12.77 1.21
N ILE A 146 10.87 12.05 2.30
CA ILE A 146 9.80 12.41 3.24
C ILE A 146 10.01 13.83 3.77
N GLU A 147 11.20 14.13 4.25
CA GLU A 147 11.53 15.45 4.79
C GLU A 147 11.42 16.54 3.71
N GLU A 148 11.92 16.30 2.51
CA GLU A 148 11.85 17.26 1.41
C GLU A 148 10.42 17.48 0.94
N ILE A 149 9.67 16.42 0.64
CA ILE A 149 8.29 16.50 0.12
C ILE A 149 7.37 17.15 1.14
N TYR A 150 7.49 16.79 2.42
CA TYR A 150 6.71 17.37 3.49
C TYR A 150 6.92 18.89 3.56
N ASN A 151 8.17 19.33 3.64
CA ASN A 151 8.50 20.74 3.73
C ASN A 151 8.11 21.54 2.48
N LYS A 152 8.14 20.92 1.31
CA LYS A 152 7.93 21.59 0.03
C LYS A 152 6.45 21.70 -0.35
N TYR A 153 5.65 20.68 -0.06
CA TYR A 153 4.30 20.57 -0.60
C TYR A 153 3.20 20.48 0.46
N VAL A 154 3.41 19.77 1.58
CA VAL A 154 2.31 19.47 2.51
C VAL A 154 1.72 20.73 3.13
N SER A 155 2.55 21.70 3.47
CA SER A 155 2.06 22.99 4.01
C SER A 155 1.21 23.80 3.01
N LYS A 156 1.36 23.55 1.70
CA LYS A 156 0.59 24.22 0.64
C LYS A 156 -0.76 23.55 0.40
N TYR A 157 -0.84 22.24 0.64
CA TYR A 157 -1.98 21.38 0.30
C TYR A 157 -2.38 20.49 1.49
N PRO A 158 -2.73 21.10 2.65
CA PRO A 158 -2.94 20.35 3.89
C PRO A 158 -4.21 19.49 3.86
N ASP A 159 -5.21 19.86 3.06
CA ASP A 159 -6.45 19.08 2.94
C ASP A 159 -6.28 17.86 2.04
N ALA A 160 -5.34 17.91 1.08
CA ALA A 160 -5.09 16.81 0.17
C ALA A 160 -4.15 15.75 0.76
N PHE A 161 -3.07 16.15 1.41
CA PHE A 161 -2.10 15.19 1.93
C PHE A 161 -2.71 14.32 3.04
N TYR A 162 -2.40 13.01 3.00
CA TYR A 162 -2.85 12.08 4.02
C TYR A 162 -1.70 11.31 4.65
N GLY A 163 -0.72 10.85 3.86
CA GLY A 163 0.37 10.04 4.36
C GLY A 163 1.27 9.47 3.26
N TRP A 164 1.95 8.40 3.60
CA TRP A 164 3.02 7.82 2.80
C TRP A 164 2.70 6.39 2.39
N TYR A 165 3.23 5.95 1.26
CA TYR A 165 3.13 4.58 0.80
C TYR A 165 4.52 3.95 0.68
N PHE A 166 4.73 2.82 1.36
CA PHE A 166 5.92 1.98 1.21
C PHE A 166 5.82 1.18 -0.09
N THR A 167 6.56 1.59 -1.08
CA THR A 167 6.44 1.15 -2.47
C THR A 167 6.89 -0.30 -2.73
N PRO A 168 7.94 -0.85 -2.05
CA PRO A 168 8.35 -2.21 -2.29
C PRO A 168 7.26 -3.21 -1.89
N GLU A 169 6.68 -3.89 -2.88
CA GLU A 169 5.63 -4.88 -2.66
C GLU A 169 6.23 -6.15 -2.04
N MET A 170 5.83 -6.41 -0.80
CA MET A 170 6.27 -7.58 -0.05
C MET A 170 5.36 -8.76 -0.30
N SER A 171 5.93 -9.98 -0.31
CA SER A 171 5.16 -11.22 -0.36
C SER A 171 5.52 -12.15 0.80
N ASN A 172 4.76 -13.25 0.96
CA ASN A 172 5.13 -14.34 1.85
C ASN A 172 6.15 -15.32 1.24
N GLY A 173 6.84 -14.92 0.16
CA GLY A 173 7.83 -15.72 -0.54
C GLY A 173 9.11 -15.95 0.28
N PRO A 174 9.91 -17.00 -0.08
CA PRO A 174 11.10 -17.38 0.68
C PRO A 174 12.14 -16.28 0.81
N LEU A 175 12.40 -15.52 -0.26
CA LEU A 175 13.36 -14.41 -0.25
C LEU A 175 12.93 -13.29 0.71
N VAL A 176 11.66 -12.89 0.67
CA VAL A 176 11.11 -11.88 1.58
C VAL A 176 11.16 -12.37 3.02
N LYS A 177 10.86 -13.65 3.28
CA LYS A 177 10.98 -14.22 4.62
C LYS A 177 12.42 -14.17 5.16
N LEU A 178 13.40 -14.51 4.33
CA LEU A 178 14.81 -14.47 4.73
C LEU A 178 15.32 -13.04 4.93
N SER A 179 14.86 -12.09 4.11
CA SER A 179 15.27 -10.68 4.19
C SER A 179 14.42 -9.85 5.17
N SER A 180 13.36 -10.42 5.75
CA SER A 180 12.41 -9.68 6.59
C SER A 180 13.03 -8.87 7.74
N PRO A 181 14.11 -9.29 8.44
CA PRO A 181 14.74 -8.45 9.45
C PRO A 181 15.37 -7.17 8.86
N PHE A 182 15.93 -7.28 7.65
CA PHE A 182 16.48 -6.11 6.95
C PHE A 182 15.37 -5.20 6.44
N ILE A 183 14.27 -5.81 5.93
CA ILE A 183 13.09 -5.05 5.49
C ILE A 183 12.49 -4.29 6.66
N ALA A 184 12.27 -4.93 7.80
CA ALA A 184 11.76 -4.29 9.00
C ALA A 184 12.63 -3.12 9.46
N LYS A 185 13.98 -3.30 9.44
CA LYS A 185 14.91 -2.22 9.76
C LYS A 185 14.77 -1.02 8.82
N GLY A 186 14.62 -1.26 7.52
CA GLY A 186 14.42 -0.20 6.54
C GLY A 186 13.09 0.53 6.70
N VAL A 187 12.02 -0.22 6.97
CA VAL A 187 10.70 0.38 7.26
C VAL A 187 10.76 1.24 8.52
N ASN A 188 11.52 0.82 9.55
CA ASN A 188 11.70 1.63 10.77
C ASN A 188 12.45 2.95 10.47
N VAL A 189 13.43 2.96 9.57
CA VAL A 189 14.10 4.21 9.13
C VAL A 189 13.08 5.18 8.50
N ILE A 190 12.15 4.67 7.70
CA ILE A 190 11.08 5.45 7.10
C ILE A 190 10.11 5.98 8.16
N ILE A 191 9.68 5.13 9.08
CA ILE A 191 8.80 5.54 10.20
C ILE A 191 9.47 6.63 11.04
N ASP A 192 10.75 6.49 11.37
CA ASP A 192 11.50 7.50 12.12
C ASP A 192 11.53 8.87 11.37
N ALA A 193 11.60 8.87 10.04
CA ALA A 193 11.53 10.08 9.23
C ALA A 193 10.14 10.71 9.26
N ILE A 194 9.09 9.88 9.17
CA ILE A 194 7.70 10.36 9.28
C ILE A 194 7.47 10.99 10.67
N GLU A 195 7.91 10.34 11.73
CA GLU A 195 7.76 10.88 13.09
C GLU A 195 8.46 12.24 13.30
N ARG A 196 9.56 12.47 12.59
CA ARG A 196 10.26 13.77 12.64
C ARG A 196 9.55 14.87 11.85
N THR A 197 8.74 14.53 10.87
CA THR A 197 8.05 15.51 10.01
C THR A 197 6.59 15.70 10.41
N ASP A 198 5.83 14.62 10.48
CA ASP A 198 4.42 14.61 10.84
C ASP A 198 4.06 13.26 11.47
N ALA A 199 4.10 13.20 12.79
CA ALA A 199 3.86 11.98 13.54
C ALA A 199 2.44 11.40 13.33
N ASP A 200 1.48 12.19 12.86
CA ASP A 200 0.11 11.77 12.61
C ASP A 200 -0.10 11.22 11.18
N ALA A 201 0.84 11.45 10.26
CA ALA A 201 0.75 10.94 8.89
C ALA A 201 1.00 9.42 8.85
N PRO A 202 0.05 8.61 8.36
CA PRO A 202 0.22 7.15 8.30
C PRO A 202 1.22 6.71 7.24
N LEU A 203 1.86 5.56 7.49
CA LEU A 203 2.56 4.77 6.49
C LEU A 203 1.67 3.60 6.06
N LEU A 204 1.39 3.48 4.77
CA LEU A 204 0.66 2.35 4.20
C LEU A 204 1.66 1.32 3.64
N LEU A 205 1.52 0.06 4.06
CA LEU A 205 2.17 -1.09 3.47
C LEU A 205 1.10 -1.98 2.81
N SER A 206 1.33 -2.34 1.53
CA SER A 206 0.40 -3.18 0.77
C SER A 206 1.07 -4.47 0.30
N PRO A 207 1.32 -5.43 1.21
CA PRO A 207 1.90 -6.71 0.86
C PRO A 207 0.88 -7.62 0.17
N PHE A 208 1.36 -8.58 -0.64
CA PHE A 208 0.49 -9.58 -1.24
C PHE A 208 0.72 -10.98 -0.68
N PHE A 209 -0.33 -11.79 -0.71
CA PHE A 209 -0.30 -13.19 -0.35
C PHE A 209 -0.23 -14.06 -1.60
N SER A 210 0.69 -15.02 -1.64
CA SER A 210 0.74 -16.05 -2.65
C SER A 210 0.71 -17.44 -2.00
N GLN A 211 -0.11 -18.32 -2.54
CA GLN A 211 -0.18 -19.73 -2.14
C GLN A 211 0.55 -20.67 -3.12
N TYR A 212 1.15 -20.11 -4.18
CA TYR A 212 1.81 -20.86 -5.24
C TYR A 212 3.29 -21.08 -4.99
N GLY A 213 3.85 -22.10 -5.65
CA GLY A 213 5.28 -22.41 -5.60
C GLY A 213 5.78 -22.90 -4.24
N ALA A 214 6.86 -22.32 -3.76
CA ALA A 214 7.49 -22.66 -2.46
C ALA A 214 6.82 -21.98 -1.26
N ASN A 215 5.67 -21.35 -1.45
CA ASN A 215 4.95 -20.67 -0.36
C ASN A 215 4.13 -21.68 0.46
N PRO A 216 4.43 -21.85 1.75
CA PRO A 216 3.91 -22.96 2.54
C PRO A 216 2.53 -22.68 3.16
N GLY A 217 1.56 -22.18 2.37
CA GLY A 217 0.16 -22.05 2.78
C GLY A 217 -0.14 -20.98 3.82
N ILE A 218 -1.42 -20.85 4.17
CA ILE A 218 -1.99 -19.77 4.98
C ILE A 218 -1.37 -19.67 6.39
N GLU A 219 -1.20 -20.78 7.09
CA GLU A 219 -0.68 -20.74 8.47
C GLU A 219 0.76 -20.24 8.55
N SER A 220 1.60 -20.63 7.59
CA SER A 220 2.97 -20.11 7.53
C SER A 220 3.01 -18.63 7.16
N ALA A 221 2.13 -18.17 6.26
CA ALA A 221 2.00 -16.76 5.92
C ALA A 221 1.56 -15.95 7.15
N LYS A 222 0.56 -16.42 7.88
CA LYS A 222 0.07 -15.82 9.12
C LYS A 222 1.18 -15.67 10.17
N LEU A 223 1.96 -16.73 10.41
CA LEU A 223 3.07 -16.68 11.35
C LEU A 223 4.17 -15.70 10.89
N PHE A 224 4.47 -15.68 9.60
CA PHE A 224 5.43 -14.75 9.02
C PHE A 224 4.99 -13.30 9.22
N TRP A 225 3.77 -12.94 8.80
CA TRP A 225 3.27 -11.57 8.95
C TRP A 225 3.16 -11.14 10.41
N ALA A 226 2.70 -12.04 11.30
CA ALA A 226 2.68 -11.75 12.73
C ALA A 226 4.07 -11.47 13.32
N SER A 227 5.11 -12.16 12.82
CA SER A 227 6.51 -11.91 13.22
C SER A 227 7.02 -10.59 12.63
N PHE A 228 6.78 -10.33 11.34
CA PHE A 228 7.19 -9.12 10.66
C PHE A 228 6.60 -7.86 11.32
N ILE A 229 5.29 -7.87 11.54
CA ILE A 229 4.57 -6.75 12.19
C ILE A 229 5.17 -6.44 13.57
N LYS A 230 5.58 -7.45 14.32
CA LYS A 230 6.25 -7.25 15.63
C LYS A 230 7.66 -6.66 15.52
N SER A 231 8.30 -6.77 14.37
CA SER A 231 9.67 -6.28 14.14
C SER A 231 9.69 -4.85 13.59
N VAL A 232 8.54 -4.33 13.18
CA VAL A 232 8.36 -2.97 12.70
C VAL A 232 7.74 -2.12 13.81
N ASN A 233 8.21 -0.90 13.96
CA ASN A 233 7.70 0.07 14.94
C ASN A 233 6.39 0.72 14.46
N PHE A 234 5.42 -0.10 14.01
CA PHE A 234 4.12 0.40 13.55
C PHE A 234 3.45 1.26 14.63
N ARG A 235 2.96 2.41 14.20
CA ARG A 235 2.16 3.32 14.99
C ARG A 235 0.68 2.97 14.86
N GLU A 236 -0.17 3.47 15.74
CA GLU A 236 -1.60 3.11 15.79
C GLU A 236 -2.34 3.41 14.48
N HIS A 237 -1.93 4.45 13.77
CA HIS A 237 -2.54 4.91 12.52
C HIS A 237 -1.87 4.38 11.24
N ASP A 238 -0.77 3.63 11.34
CA ASP A 238 -0.16 2.98 10.17
C ASP A 238 -1.08 1.89 9.61
N ILE A 239 -1.04 1.73 8.30
CA ILE A 239 -1.99 0.90 7.56
C ILE A 239 -1.28 -0.32 6.98
N PHE A 240 -1.68 -1.51 7.41
CA PHE A 240 -1.27 -2.76 6.79
C PHE A 240 -2.43 -3.30 5.94
N CYS A 241 -2.33 -3.15 4.61
CA CYS A 241 -3.38 -3.42 3.63
C CYS A 241 -2.98 -4.57 2.68
N PRO A 242 -3.20 -5.84 3.07
CA PRO A 242 -2.82 -6.97 2.23
C PRO A 242 -3.62 -7.03 0.93
N GLN A 243 -2.92 -7.26 -0.17
CA GLN A 243 -3.52 -7.53 -1.48
C GLN A 243 -3.90 -9.01 -1.57
N ASP A 244 -4.98 -9.30 -2.28
CA ASP A 244 -5.45 -10.67 -2.53
C ASP A 244 -4.70 -11.38 -3.67
N ALA A 245 -3.82 -10.67 -4.36
CA ALA A 245 -3.08 -11.14 -5.54
C ALA A 245 -3.97 -11.67 -6.68
N VAL A 246 -5.23 -11.26 -6.76
CA VAL A 246 -6.11 -11.60 -7.88
C VAL A 246 -5.53 -11.01 -9.16
N GLY A 247 -5.31 -11.86 -10.16
CA GLY A 247 -4.71 -11.49 -11.43
C GLY A 247 -3.19 -11.64 -11.51
N ALA A 248 -2.52 -12.04 -10.43
CA ALA A 248 -1.08 -12.35 -10.41
C ALA A 248 -0.78 -13.84 -10.62
N GLY A 249 -1.73 -14.61 -11.16
CA GLY A 249 -1.65 -16.05 -11.42
C GLY A 249 -1.16 -16.40 -12.81
#